data_c2d4fc1d89bf0959089969299c9ae055
#
_entry.id   c2d4fc1d89bf0959089969299c9ae055
#
_cell.length_a   1.000
_cell.length_b   1.000
_cell.length_c   1.000
_cell.angle_alpha   90.00
_cell.angle_beta   90.00
_cell.angle_gamma   90.00
#
_symmetry.space_group_name_H-M   'P 1'
#
loop_
_entity.id
_entity.type
_entity.pdbx_description
1 polymer ?
#
loop_
_entity_poly.entity_id
_entity_poly.type
_entity_poly.pdbx_seq_one_letter_code
_entity_poly.pdbx_strand_id
1 'polypeptide(L)' 'MESSHLTALQSKKAGLEEQIQVEMARPVPDDAILMELKRRKLRLKEEITQLVH' A
#
# COMPACT_ATOMS: atom_id res chain seq x y z
N MET A 1 -4.76 20.77 -5.03
CA MET A 1 -4.75 20.24 -6.38
C MET A 1 -4.83 18.74 -6.37
N GLU A 2 -5.47 18.17 -7.34
CA GLU A 2 -5.65 16.73 -7.42
C GLU A 2 -4.32 16.00 -7.44
N SER A 3 -3.32 16.59 -8.09
CA SER A 3 -2.03 15.93 -8.19
C SER A 3 -1.37 15.74 -6.83
N SER A 4 -1.55 16.69 -5.93
CA SER A 4 -0.99 16.55 -4.58
C SER A 4 -1.63 15.39 -3.83
N HIS A 5 -2.95 15.27 -3.93
CA HIS A 5 -3.66 14.19 -3.27
C HIS A 5 -3.26 12.83 -3.87
N LEU A 6 -3.19 12.76 -5.18
CA LEU A 6 -2.78 11.54 -5.87
C LEU A 6 -1.36 11.16 -5.48
N THR A 7 -0.45 12.14 -5.44
CA THR A 7 0.94 11.88 -5.05
C THR A 7 1.01 11.32 -3.63
N ALA A 8 0.22 11.88 -2.72
CA ALA A 8 0.20 11.39 -1.34
C ALA A 8 -0.28 9.95 -1.27
N LEU A 9 -1.32 9.60 -2.03
CA LEU A 9 -1.82 8.23 -2.05
C LEU A 9 -0.79 7.27 -2.65
N GLN A 10 -0.12 7.69 -3.72
CA GLN A 10 0.91 6.87 -4.34
C GLN A 10 2.09 6.65 -3.40
N SER A 11 2.47 7.67 -2.63
CA SER A 11 3.53 7.53 -1.64
C SER A 11 3.13 6.54 -0.55
N LYS A 12 1.89 6.59 -0.09
CA LYS A 12 1.42 5.63 0.90
C LYS A 12 1.43 4.22 0.34
N LYS A 13 1.02 4.06 -0.91
CA LYS A 13 1.03 2.75 -1.54
C LYS A 13 2.46 2.20 -1.63
N ALA A 14 3.41 3.04 -2.04
CA ALA A 14 4.81 2.62 -2.13
C ALA A 14 5.33 2.23 -0.76
N GLY A 15 4.98 2.98 0.29
CA GLY A 15 5.37 2.63 1.64
C GLY A 15 4.83 1.29 2.10
N LEU A 16 3.57 1.01 1.76
CA LEU A 16 2.98 -0.27 2.10
C LEU A 16 3.65 -1.42 1.34
N GLU A 17 3.98 -1.20 0.08
CA GLU A 17 4.69 -2.22 -0.71
C GLU A 17 6.05 -2.52 -0.10
N GLU A 18 6.74 -1.49 0.35
CA GLU A 18 8.03 -1.68 1.00
C GLU A 18 7.86 -2.46 2.31
N GLN A 19 6.86 -2.12 3.10
CA GLN A 19 6.60 -2.84 4.34
C GLN A 19 6.27 -4.31 4.08
N ILE A 20 5.52 -4.59 3.03
CA ILE A 20 5.22 -5.97 2.66
C ILE A 20 6.51 -6.71 2.34
N GLN A 21 7.40 -6.10 1.55
CA GLN A 21 8.65 -6.75 1.20
C GLN A 21 9.52 -6.99 2.43
N VAL A 22 9.58 -6.02 3.34
CA VAL A 22 10.35 -6.18 4.57
C VAL A 22 9.80 -7.35 5.39
N GLU A 23 8.47 -7.44 5.49
CA GLU A 23 7.87 -8.51 6.27
C GLU A 23 8.12 -9.87 5.61
N MET A 24 8.04 -9.93 4.29
CA MET A 24 8.28 -11.19 3.57
C MET A 24 9.74 -11.62 3.64
N ALA A 25 10.65 -10.68 3.83
CA ALA A 25 12.08 -11.00 3.94
C ALA A 25 12.48 -11.51 5.32
N ARG A 26 11.59 -11.45 6.30
CA ARG A 26 11.89 -11.94 7.63
C ARG A 26 11.98 -13.47 7.63
N PRO A 27 12.80 -14.03 8.52
CA PRO A 27 12.90 -15.50 8.58
C PRO A 27 11.55 -16.17 8.81
N VAL A 28 10.67 -15.56 9.60
CA VAL A 28 9.33 -16.09 9.85
C VAL A 28 8.34 -14.94 9.62
N PRO A 29 7.86 -14.76 8.39
CA PRO A 29 6.90 -13.70 8.10
C PRO A 29 5.62 -13.91 8.89
N ASP A 30 5.02 -12.78 9.31
CA ASP A 30 3.76 -12.80 10.04
C ASP A 30 2.61 -12.68 9.03
N ASP A 31 1.86 -13.76 8.86
CA ASP A 31 0.77 -13.77 7.88
C ASP A 31 -0.32 -12.75 8.20
N ALA A 32 -0.58 -12.52 9.48
CA ALA A 32 -1.60 -11.56 9.86
C ALA A 32 -1.19 -10.14 9.46
N ILE A 33 0.08 -9.80 9.68
CA ILE A 33 0.60 -8.49 9.28
C ILE A 33 0.57 -8.37 7.76
N LEU A 34 1.01 -9.41 7.05
CA LEU A 34 0.99 -9.39 5.59
C LEU A 34 -0.42 -9.19 5.05
N MET A 35 -1.38 -9.90 5.64
CA MET A 35 -2.76 -9.78 5.20
C MET A 35 -3.28 -8.35 5.39
N GLU A 36 -2.99 -7.75 6.53
CA GLU A 36 -3.43 -6.39 6.79
C GLU A 36 -2.77 -5.39 5.84
N LEU A 37 -1.47 -5.54 5.61
CA LEU A 37 -0.75 -4.65 4.69
C LEU A 37 -1.31 -4.76 3.28
N LYS A 38 -1.57 -5.99 2.83
CA LYS A 38 -2.14 -6.19 1.50
C LYS A 38 -3.54 -5.59 1.38
N ARG A 39 -4.32 -5.69 2.46
CA ARG A 39 -5.66 -5.10 2.47
C ARG A 39 -5.59 -3.59 2.37
N ARG A 40 -4.67 -2.96 3.11
CA ARG A 40 -4.47 -1.52 3.04
C ARG A 40 -4.02 -1.09 1.66
N LYS A 41 -3.11 -1.86 1.06
CA LYS A 41 -2.64 -1.56 -0.28
C LYS A 41 -3.79 -1.60 -1.28
N LEU A 42 -4.65 -2.60 -1.15
CA LEU A 42 -5.80 -2.72 -2.05
C LEU A 42 -6.73 -1.52 -1.93
N ARG A 43 -7.01 -1.07 -0.71
CA ARG A 43 -7.84 0.11 -0.51
C ARG A 43 -7.24 1.35 -1.16
N LEU A 44 -5.93 1.54 -1.00
CA LEU A 44 -5.26 2.67 -1.62
C LEU A 44 -5.33 2.58 -3.14
N LYS A 45 -5.14 1.38 -3.67
CA LYS A 45 -5.24 1.17 -5.11
C LYS A 45 -6.63 1.56 -5.62
N GLU A 46 -7.68 1.21 -4.89
CA GLU A 46 -9.03 1.58 -5.28
C GLU A 46 -9.24 3.08 -5.25
N GLU A 47 -8.73 3.75 -4.21
CA GLU A 47 -8.84 5.21 -4.14
C GLU A 47 -8.11 5.88 -5.29
N ILE A 48 -6.91 5.39 -5.60
CA ILE A 48 -6.14 5.95 -6.71
C ILE A 48 -6.90 5.74 -8.02
N THR A 49 -7.45 4.56 -8.22
CA THR A 49 -8.22 4.28 -9.43
C THR A 49 -9.40 5.23 -9.58
N GLN A 50 -10.09 5.53 -8.49
CA GLN A 50 -11.19 6.46 -8.54
C GLN A 50 -10.75 7.87 -8.91
N LEU A 51 -9.56 8.27 -8.44
CA LEU A 51 -9.06 9.61 -8.73
C LEU A 51 -8.65 9.78 -10.19
N VAL A 52 -8.10 8.73 -10.80
CA VAL A 52 -7.59 8.82 -12.16
C VAL A 52 -8.56 8.27 -13.19
N HIS A 53 -9.72 7.85 -12.75
CA HIS A 53 -10.73 7.22 -13.63
C HIS A 53 -11.36 8.22 -14.57
#